data_4bffcb6ff99df552d3e94269be557603
#
_entry.id   4bffcb6ff99df552d3e94269be557603
#
_cell.length_a   1.000
_cell.length_b   1.000
_cell.length_c   1.000
_cell.angle_alpha   90.00
_cell.angle_beta   90.00
_cell.angle_gamma   90.00
#
_symmetry.space_group_name_H-M   'P 1'
#
loop_
_entity.id
_entity.type
_entity.pdbx_description
1 polymer ?
#
loop_
_entity_poly.entity_id
_entity_poly.type
_entity_poly.pdbx_seq_one_letter_code
_entity_poly.pdbx_strand_id
1 'polypeptide(L)'
;WSPGWNSPQAWNKFQDEVGGHIRAGDPGTRLIESKGDSLNWFAGIPGAFNPARGTWQVVPFFHLLGSEENSSKAAPVQERIPAAYIALAKAEADRLGVNDGALLSLNVAGVTLRLPLRINEELGSGLVALPAGLAGIPPAIFGLTVDGLQEAAQ
;
A
#
# COMPACT_ATOMS: atom_id res chain seq x y z
N TRP A 1 -26.79 -17.92 22.14
CA TRP A 1 -25.33 -18.00 21.88
C TRP A 1 -24.90 -19.47 21.91
N SER A 2 -24.38 -19.99 20.82
CA SER A 2 -23.90 -21.37 20.78
C SER A 2 -22.50 -21.45 21.36
N PRO A 3 -22.28 -22.17 22.45
CA PRO A 3 -20.95 -22.32 23.04
C PRO A 3 -19.95 -23.03 22.11
N GLY A 4 -20.44 -23.53 21.00
CA GLY A 4 -19.63 -24.22 20.01
C GLY A 4 -18.86 -23.33 19.02
N TRP A 5 -19.20 -22.05 18.87
CA TRP A 5 -18.62 -21.22 17.81
C TRP A 5 -17.13 -20.92 17.95
N ASN A 6 -16.60 -20.99 19.16
CA ASN A 6 -15.21 -20.68 19.45
C ASN A 6 -14.40 -21.94 19.81
N SER A 7 -14.92 -23.14 19.56
CA SER A 7 -14.25 -24.39 19.88
C SER A 7 -13.84 -25.15 18.61
N PRO A 8 -12.80 -25.96 18.67
CA PRO A 8 -12.48 -26.87 17.57
C PRO A 8 -13.59 -27.80 17.17
N GLN A 9 -14.49 -28.14 18.13
CA GLN A 9 -15.65 -28.97 17.86
C GLN A 9 -16.72 -28.23 17.03
N ALA A 10 -16.96 -26.95 17.27
CA ALA A 10 -17.86 -26.16 16.47
C ALA A 10 -17.37 -25.97 15.04
N TRP A 11 -16.08 -25.75 14.91
CA TRP A 11 -15.43 -25.67 13.61
C TRP A 11 -15.60 -26.99 12.83
N ASN A 12 -15.33 -28.11 13.47
CA ASN A 12 -15.50 -29.42 12.84
C ASN A 12 -16.96 -29.70 12.49
N LYS A 13 -17.89 -29.35 13.38
CA LYS A 13 -19.32 -29.55 13.15
C LYS A 13 -19.81 -28.68 11.98
N PHE A 14 -19.40 -27.43 11.91
CA PHE A 14 -19.73 -26.54 10.81
C PHE A 14 -19.20 -27.09 9.48
N GLN A 15 -18.00 -27.61 9.47
CA GLN A 15 -17.41 -28.20 8.27
C GLN A 15 -18.13 -29.48 7.85
N ASP A 16 -18.55 -30.30 8.80
CA ASP A 16 -19.27 -31.55 8.53
C ASP A 16 -20.71 -31.30 8.05
N GLU A 17 -21.39 -30.28 8.57
CA GLU A 17 -22.79 -30.01 8.26
C GLU A 17 -23.00 -29.10 7.06
N VAL A 18 -22.13 -28.13 6.82
CA VAL A 18 -22.31 -27.12 5.79
C VAL A 18 -21.46 -27.36 4.54
N GLY A 19 -20.26 -27.84 4.69
CA GLY A 19 -19.30 -28.03 3.59
C GLY A 19 -18.97 -29.48 3.28
N GLY A 20 -19.59 -30.44 3.97
CA GLY A 20 -19.19 -31.84 3.92
C GLY A 20 -17.90 -32.12 4.68
N HIS A 21 -17.48 -33.37 4.67
CA HIS A 21 -16.25 -33.76 5.34
C HIS A 21 -15.02 -33.18 4.62
N ILE A 22 -14.36 -32.25 5.26
CA ILE A 22 -13.06 -31.73 4.78
C ILE A 22 -11.94 -32.76 5.05
N ARG A 23 -12.27 -33.89 5.65
CA ARG A 23 -11.34 -34.99 5.84
C ARG A 23 -11.14 -35.74 4.52
N ALA A 24 -9.89 -36.13 4.28
CA ALA A 24 -9.48 -36.85 3.08
C ALA A 24 -10.53 -37.82 2.55
N GLY A 25 -11.09 -37.55 1.40
CA GLY A 25 -12.10 -38.41 0.75
C GLY A 25 -13.38 -37.73 0.29
N ASP A 26 -13.76 -36.60 0.91
CA ASP A 26 -14.90 -35.82 0.43
C ASP A 26 -14.48 -34.38 0.15
N PRO A 27 -14.23 -34.02 -1.11
CA PRO A 27 -13.80 -32.66 -1.47
C PRO A 27 -14.93 -31.62 -1.36
N GLY A 28 -16.09 -32.02 -0.86
CA GLY A 28 -17.29 -31.19 -0.86
C GLY A 28 -17.96 -31.10 -2.24
N THR A 29 -19.10 -30.42 -2.28
CA THR A 29 -19.81 -30.17 -3.54
C THR A 29 -19.32 -28.87 -4.15
N ARG A 30 -18.76 -28.93 -5.35
CA ARG A 30 -18.41 -27.72 -6.08
C ARG A 30 -19.69 -27.04 -6.57
N LEU A 31 -19.98 -25.87 -6.03
CA LEU A 31 -21.18 -25.09 -6.38
C LEU A 31 -21.04 -24.38 -7.72
N ILE A 32 -19.82 -24.08 -8.11
CA ILE A 32 -19.52 -23.42 -9.40
C ILE A 32 -18.52 -24.28 -10.12
N GLU A 33 -18.94 -24.90 -11.21
CA GLU A 33 -18.05 -25.59 -12.11
C GLU A 33 -17.16 -24.58 -12.85
N SER A 34 -15.86 -24.74 -12.75
CA SER A 34 -14.97 -23.99 -13.63
C SER A 34 -15.18 -24.49 -15.07
N LYS A 35 -15.75 -23.69 -15.92
CA LYS A 35 -15.74 -23.95 -17.36
C LYS A 35 -14.28 -23.96 -17.79
N GLY A 36 -13.84 -25.11 -18.29
CA GLY A 36 -12.45 -25.51 -18.42
C GLY A 36 -11.56 -24.72 -19.38
N ASP A 37 -11.86 -23.48 -19.65
CA ASP A 37 -10.92 -22.59 -20.32
C ASP A 37 -9.88 -22.16 -19.27
N SER A 38 -8.68 -22.67 -19.41
CA SER A 38 -7.54 -22.24 -18.62
C SER A 38 -7.34 -20.74 -18.86
N LEU A 39 -7.87 -19.93 -17.96
CA LEU A 39 -7.54 -18.52 -17.94
C LEU A 39 -6.03 -18.40 -17.76
N ASN A 40 -5.36 -17.94 -18.78
CA ASN A 40 -3.93 -17.65 -18.67
C ASN A 40 -3.77 -16.36 -17.86
N TRP A 41 -3.81 -16.50 -16.55
CA TRP A 41 -3.69 -15.41 -15.59
C TRP A 41 -2.42 -14.58 -15.77
N PHE A 42 -1.42 -15.16 -16.46
CA PHE A 42 -0.12 -14.54 -16.66
C PHE A 42 0.11 -14.01 -18.07
N ALA A 43 -0.89 -14.10 -18.96
CA ALA A 43 -0.75 -13.63 -20.34
C ALA A 43 -0.53 -12.12 -20.45
N GLY A 44 -0.92 -11.36 -19.46
CA GLY A 44 -0.84 -9.90 -19.42
C GLY A 44 0.10 -9.35 -18.35
N ILE A 45 1.14 -10.11 -17.91
CA ILE A 45 2.10 -9.57 -16.96
C ILE A 45 2.82 -8.39 -17.61
N PRO A 46 2.68 -7.17 -17.06
CA PRO A 46 3.41 -6.01 -17.57
C PRO A 46 4.91 -6.23 -17.39
N GLY A 47 5.70 -5.64 -18.26
CA GLY A 47 7.15 -5.59 -18.08
C GLY A 47 7.54 -4.93 -16.74
N ALA A 48 8.79 -5.12 -16.33
CA ALA A 48 9.31 -4.45 -15.15
C ALA A 48 9.14 -2.93 -15.26
N PHE A 49 8.83 -2.29 -14.14
CA PHE A 49 8.76 -0.83 -14.06
C PHE A 49 10.08 -0.22 -14.57
N ASN A 50 9.97 0.65 -15.56
CA ASN A 50 11.11 1.37 -16.11
C ASN A 50 10.83 2.87 -15.99
N PRO A 51 11.45 3.56 -15.02
CA PRO A 51 11.19 4.97 -14.80
C PRO A 51 11.66 5.80 -15.99
N ALA A 52 10.84 6.74 -16.41
CA ALA A 52 11.28 7.76 -17.37
C ALA A 52 12.33 8.66 -16.69
N ARG A 53 13.39 8.99 -17.42
CA ARG A 53 14.47 9.82 -16.87
C ARG A 53 13.93 11.20 -16.49
N GLY A 54 14.21 11.63 -15.26
CA GLY A 54 13.85 12.97 -14.77
C GLY A 54 12.40 13.13 -14.33
N THR A 55 11.63 12.05 -14.30
CA THR A 55 10.26 12.04 -13.75
C THR A 55 10.16 11.06 -12.60
N TRP A 56 9.19 11.30 -11.72
CA TRP A 56 8.88 10.39 -10.61
C TRP A 56 7.40 10.04 -10.65
N GLN A 57 7.09 8.81 -10.29
CA GLN A 57 5.72 8.38 -10.08
C GLN A 57 5.41 8.35 -8.58
N VAL A 58 4.27 8.89 -8.19
CA VAL A 58 3.82 8.87 -6.80
C VAL A 58 3.25 7.50 -6.45
N VAL A 59 3.81 6.87 -5.43
CA VAL A 59 3.35 5.58 -4.93
C VAL A 59 2.90 5.66 -3.46
N PRO A 60 1.89 4.89 -3.06
CA PRO A 60 1.48 4.84 -1.66
C PRO A 60 2.49 4.07 -0.81
N PHE A 61 2.74 4.56 0.39
CA PHE A 61 3.48 3.87 1.42
C PHE A 61 2.54 3.63 2.61
N PHE A 62 2.34 2.37 2.97
CA PHE A 62 1.39 2.01 4.02
C PHE A 62 2.11 1.81 5.36
N HIS A 63 1.66 2.53 6.38
CA HIS A 63 2.09 2.34 7.75
C HIS A 63 1.17 1.38 8.48
N LEU A 64 1.71 0.66 9.44
CA LEU A 64 0.92 -0.19 10.33
C LEU A 64 -0.15 0.61 11.09
N LEU A 65 0.16 1.86 11.42
CA LEU A 65 -0.74 2.78 12.12
C LEU A 65 -0.96 4.03 11.26
N GLY A 66 -2.22 4.42 11.07
CA GLY A 66 -2.59 5.66 10.37
C GLY A 66 -2.92 5.52 8.89
N SER A 67 -2.58 4.39 8.25
CA SER A 67 -2.92 4.18 6.84
C SER A 67 -4.34 3.66 6.62
N GLU A 68 -5.07 3.35 7.67
CA GLU A 68 -6.46 2.92 7.59
C GLU A 68 -7.36 3.77 8.51
N GLU A 69 -8.64 3.88 8.13
CA GLU A 69 -9.52 4.88 8.71
C GLU A 69 -9.98 4.54 10.13
N ASN A 70 -10.21 3.27 10.42
CA ASN A 70 -10.85 2.86 11.68
C ASN A 70 -9.92 3.03 12.89
N SER A 71 -8.68 2.55 12.81
CA SER A 71 -7.74 2.67 13.92
C SER A 71 -7.20 4.09 14.07
N SER A 72 -7.14 4.86 12.98
CA SER A 72 -6.61 6.22 13.00
C SER A 72 -7.38 7.17 13.93
N LYS A 73 -8.63 6.84 14.29
CA LYS A 73 -9.47 7.65 15.20
C LYS A 73 -9.31 7.29 16.66
N ALA A 74 -8.63 6.19 16.99
CA ALA A 74 -8.39 5.81 18.37
C ALA A 74 -7.27 6.66 18.98
N ALA A 75 -7.53 7.33 20.12
CA ALA A 75 -6.57 8.24 20.74
C ALA A 75 -5.18 7.63 20.99
N PRO A 76 -5.04 6.40 21.51
CA PRO A 76 -3.72 5.77 21.69
C PRO A 76 -2.97 5.49 20.39
N VAL A 77 -3.71 5.33 19.28
CA VAL A 77 -3.12 5.12 17.95
C VAL A 77 -2.65 6.45 17.36
N GLN A 78 -3.44 7.52 17.53
CA GLN A 78 -3.10 8.85 17.04
C GLN A 78 -1.74 9.34 17.54
N GLU A 79 -1.39 9.04 18.78
CA GLU A 79 -0.10 9.38 19.36
C GLU A 79 1.09 8.70 18.66
N ARG A 80 0.83 7.60 17.94
CA ARG A 80 1.84 6.78 17.29
C ARG A 80 1.84 6.90 15.75
N ILE A 81 0.89 7.65 15.20
CA ILE A 81 0.84 7.91 13.76
C ILE A 81 2.02 8.82 13.40
N PRO A 82 2.84 8.45 12.42
CA PRO A 82 3.94 9.31 11.99
C PRO A 82 3.42 10.58 11.33
N ALA A 83 4.19 11.66 11.42
CA ALA A 83 3.95 12.83 10.60
C ALA A 83 4.11 12.50 9.11
N ALA A 84 3.41 13.20 8.23
CA ALA A 84 3.54 13.04 6.79
C ALA A 84 4.95 13.42 6.31
N TYR A 85 5.46 12.70 5.30
CA TYR A 85 6.78 12.91 4.73
C TYR A 85 6.79 12.50 3.25
N ILE A 86 7.82 12.91 2.54
CA ILE A 86 8.15 12.42 1.19
C ILE A 86 9.28 11.40 1.34
N ALA A 87 9.13 10.21 0.76
CA ALA A 87 10.23 9.26 0.70
C ALA A 87 10.83 9.19 -0.70
N LEU A 88 12.16 9.20 -0.78
CA LEU A 88 12.93 9.03 -2.00
C LEU A 88 14.00 7.96 -1.80
N ALA A 89 14.37 7.30 -2.90
CA ALA A 89 15.58 6.50 -2.94
C ALA A 89 16.82 7.40 -2.68
N LYS A 90 17.85 6.83 -2.03
CA LYS A 90 19.09 7.55 -1.78
C LYS A 90 19.69 8.15 -3.05
N ALA A 91 19.74 7.39 -4.15
CA ALA A 91 20.26 7.86 -5.42
C ALA A 91 19.50 9.07 -5.99
N GLU A 92 18.19 9.16 -5.74
CA GLU A 92 17.37 10.30 -6.15
C GLU A 92 17.63 11.53 -5.27
N ALA A 93 17.77 11.33 -3.96
CA ALA A 93 18.12 12.40 -3.03
C ALA A 93 19.52 12.99 -3.35
N ASP A 94 20.49 12.12 -3.60
CA ASP A 94 21.85 12.53 -4.00
C ASP A 94 21.82 13.31 -5.32
N ARG A 95 21.00 12.89 -6.29
CA ARG A 95 20.83 13.59 -7.59
C ARG A 95 20.22 14.99 -7.44
N LEU A 96 19.30 15.14 -6.48
CA LEU A 96 18.68 16.43 -6.15
C LEU A 96 19.56 17.29 -5.25
N GLY A 97 20.62 16.74 -4.67
CA GLY A 97 21.50 17.44 -3.73
C GLY A 97 20.86 17.68 -2.35
N VAL A 98 19.87 16.87 -1.96
CA VAL A 98 19.12 17.05 -0.73
C VAL A 98 19.43 15.96 0.29
N ASN A 99 19.41 16.33 1.57
CA ASN A 99 19.67 15.42 2.67
C ASN A 99 18.39 14.95 3.36
N ASP A 100 18.49 13.86 4.11
CA ASP A 100 17.41 13.38 4.95
C ASP A 100 16.93 14.48 5.91
N GLY A 101 15.63 14.66 6.03
CA GLY A 101 15.00 15.73 6.80
C GLY A 101 14.85 17.07 6.07
N ALA A 102 15.44 17.27 4.87
CA ALA A 102 15.25 18.48 4.08
C ALA A 102 13.76 18.67 3.73
N LEU A 103 13.30 19.91 3.73
CA LEU A 103 11.93 20.22 3.33
C LEU A 103 11.81 20.21 1.81
N LEU A 104 11.01 19.31 1.27
CA LEU A 104 10.75 19.22 -0.17
C LEU A 104 9.37 19.78 -0.53
N SER A 105 9.32 20.40 -1.70
CA SER A 105 8.08 20.81 -2.37
C SER A 105 7.82 19.86 -3.53
N LEU A 106 6.69 19.17 -3.48
CA LEU A 106 6.21 18.23 -4.49
C LEU A 106 4.98 18.84 -5.16
N ASN A 107 5.01 18.94 -6.50
CA ASN A 107 3.85 19.31 -7.30
C ASN A 107 3.36 18.11 -8.10
N VAL A 108 2.08 17.78 -7.97
CA VAL A 108 1.44 16.71 -8.71
C VAL A 108 -0.04 17.05 -8.95
N ALA A 109 -0.46 17.06 -10.22
CA ALA A 109 -1.84 17.35 -10.64
C ALA A 109 -2.44 18.60 -9.97
N GLY A 110 -1.67 19.69 -9.85
CA GLY A 110 -2.09 20.94 -9.24
C GLY A 110 -2.12 20.95 -7.71
N VAL A 111 -1.70 19.85 -7.07
CA VAL A 111 -1.53 19.78 -5.61
C VAL A 111 -0.06 20.04 -5.27
N THR A 112 0.18 20.98 -4.37
CA THR A 112 1.51 21.25 -3.83
C THR A 112 1.60 20.76 -2.40
N LEU A 113 2.52 19.84 -2.15
CA LEU A 113 2.82 19.32 -0.81
C LEU A 113 4.21 19.81 -0.38
N ARG A 114 4.33 20.26 0.86
CA ARG A 114 5.61 20.63 1.47
C ARG A 114 5.83 19.74 2.69
N LEU A 115 6.77 18.81 2.58
CA LEU A 115 6.96 17.76 3.57
C LEU A 115 8.45 17.47 3.75
N PRO A 116 8.87 17.00 4.93
CA PRO A 116 10.24 16.57 5.14
C PRO A 116 10.57 15.32 4.32
N LEU A 117 11.79 15.28 3.82
CA LEU A 117 12.33 14.10 3.13
C LEU A 117 12.69 13.01 4.14
N ARG A 118 12.38 11.77 3.77
CA ARG A 118 12.97 10.55 4.34
C ARG A 118 13.64 9.74 3.25
N ILE A 119 14.90 9.44 3.45
CA ILE A 119 15.62 8.55 2.52
C ILE A 119 15.24 7.11 2.83
N ASN A 120 14.83 6.38 1.79
CA ASN A 120 14.49 4.95 1.87
C ASN A 120 15.32 4.18 0.84
N GLU A 121 16.24 3.35 1.32
CA GLU A 121 17.17 2.59 0.48
C GLU A 121 16.48 1.47 -0.32
N GLU A 122 15.30 1.01 0.13
CA GLU A 122 14.52 -0.02 -0.55
C GLU A 122 13.63 0.53 -1.67
N LEU A 123 13.48 1.85 -1.76
CA LEU A 123 12.65 2.48 -2.78
C LEU A 123 13.39 2.48 -4.12
N GLY A 124 12.71 2.06 -5.18
CA GLY A 124 13.26 2.10 -6.54
C GLY A 124 13.44 3.54 -7.06
N SER A 125 14.43 3.74 -7.93
CA SER A 125 14.58 5.01 -8.64
C SER A 125 13.36 5.36 -9.48
N GLY A 126 13.08 6.66 -9.65
CA GLY A 126 11.90 7.15 -10.38
C GLY A 126 10.59 7.03 -9.61
N LEU A 127 10.65 6.74 -8.32
CA LEU A 127 9.51 6.70 -7.44
C LEU A 127 9.62 7.77 -6.35
N VAL A 128 8.48 8.36 -6.02
CA VAL A 128 8.26 9.18 -4.83
C VAL A 128 7.19 8.50 -4.01
N ALA A 129 7.52 8.08 -2.79
CA ALA A 129 6.54 7.47 -1.93
C ALA A 129 5.98 8.47 -0.91
N LEU A 130 4.66 8.41 -0.72
CA LEU A 130 3.94 9.22 0.26
C LEU A 130 3.13 8.32 1.17
N PRO A 131 3.05 8.61 2.48
CA PRO A 131 2.24 7.83 3.39
C PRO A 131 0.75 7.91 3.05
N ALA A 132 0.16 6.79 2.68
CA ALA A 132 -1.27 6.70 2.41
C ALA A 132 -2.09 6.83 3.70
N GLY A 133 -3.21 7.53 3.64
CA GLY A 133 -4.15 7.69 4.75
C GLY A 133 -3.77 8.77 5.78
N LEU A 134 -2.58 9.34 5.71
CA LEU A 134 -2.20 10.41 6.61
C LEU A 134 -2.82 11.75 6.23
N ALA A 135 -3.07 12.58 7.25
CA ALA A 135 -3.64 13.91 7.04
C ALA A 135 -2.78 14.75 6.09
N GLY A 136 -3.43 15.44 5.17
CA GLY A 136 -2.77 16.31 4.20
C GLY A 136 -2.25 15.60 2.94
N ILE A 137 -2.38 14.26 2.83
CA ILE A 137 -2.03 13.50 1.62
C ILE A 137 -3.31 13.10 0.88
N PRO A 138 -3.65 13.73 -0.24
CA PRO A 138 -4.83 13.35 -1.02
C PRO A 138 -4.64 11.99 -1.71
N PRO A 139 -5.59 11.06 -1.60
CA PRO A 139 -5.44 9.75 -2.23
C PRO A 139 -5.43 9.79 -3.76
N ALA A 140 -5.99 10.84 -4.35
CA ALA A 140 -6.11 10.98 -5.81
C ALA A 140 -4.76 11.21 -6.53
N ILE A 141 -3.68 11.50 -5.80
CA ILE A 141 -2.36 11.73 -6.40
C ILE A 141 -1.55 10.45 -6.61
N PHE A 142 -1.94 9.34 -5.99
CA PHE A 142 -1.24 8.07 -6.16
C PHE A 142 -1.37 7.53 -7.58
N GLY A 143 -0.26 7.05 -8.12
CA GLY A 143 -0.17 6.59 -9.50
C GLY A 143 0.12 7.69 -10.52
N LEU A 144 0.04 8.96 -10.14
CA LEU A 144 0.33 10.08 -11.04
C LEU A 144 1.84 10.39 -11.11
N THR A 145 2.22 11.03 -12.21
CA THR A 145 3.59 11.52 -12.40
C THR A 145 3.74 12.88 -11.71
N VAL A 146 4.90 13.09 -11.10
CA VAL A 146 5.26 14.36 -10.45
C VAL A 146 5.57 15.40 -11.50
N ASP A 147 4.93 16.57 -11.40
CA ASP A 147 5.18 17.71 -12.28
C ASP A 147 6.45 18.48 -11.88
N GLY A 148 6.76 18.50 -10.58
CA GLY A 148 7.95 19.15 -10.05
C GLY A 148 8.28 18.70 -8.62
N LEU A 149 9.57 18.48 -8.37
CA LEU A 149 10.12 18.13 -7.07
C LEU A 149 11.39 18.94 -6.83
N GLN A 150 11.42 19.73 -5.78
CA GLN A 150 12.55 20.58 -5.45
C GLN A 150 12.65 20.83 -3.94
N GLU A 151 13.82 21.25 -3.48
CA GLU A 151 13.95 21.73 -2.10
C GLU A 151 13.09 22.98 -1.90
N ALA A 152 12.31 23.01 -0.84
CA ALA A 152 11.50 24.15 -0.49
C ALA A 152 12.38 25.19 0.23
N ALA A 153 12.32 26.44 -0.17
CA ALA A 153 12.90 27.50 0.63
C ALA A 153 12.27 27.55 2.02
N GLN A 154 13.09 27.71 3.03
CA GLN A 154 12.68 27.87 4.43
C GLN A 154 11.82 29.10 4.63
#